data_31ef827d12049c87c7dc5677df6f87f9
#
_entry.id   31ef827d12049c87c7dc5677df6f87f9
#
_cell.length_a   1.000
_cell.length_b   1.000
_cell.length_c   1.000
_cell.angle_alpha   90.00
_cell.angle_beta   90.00
_cell.angle_gamma   90.00
#
_symmetry.space_group_name_H-M   'P 1'
#
loop_
_entity.id
_entity.type
_entity.pdbx_description
1 polymer ?
#
loop_
_entity_poly.entity_id
_entity_poly.type
_entity_poly.pdbx_seq_one_letter_code
_entity_poly.pdbx_strand_id
1 'polypeptide(L)'
;GPWMSVRKECPSLNVAVFTYGERIIKDRIKKGTYETLDAETSDLIKLYDEWLENFPTKKNVSVKGDIISSKAQAMLDYKTADKMEVYKTFDLAYQTDSKSFNKPKELYNYFKTLYDLYKEGTNGVSMEQLFNKYEEVSEKFELESTNLAKKLDLILKKQEDGIPLNSREVKSKRVYDSYSKAMGTFLSNLDVIISKEATCLNLVPLYKRNFEEFKSDAIWLKRAASRMDSKECSDDPFFVTLVEALHNLDPSADSAYYLGILKDKSGDSDEALKYYEESISLQTDPYKK
;
A
#
# COMPACT_ATOMS: atom_id res chain seq x y z
N GLY A 1 -3.46 -37.33 10.99
CA GLY A 1 -4.43 -37.64 9.93
C GLY A 1 -3.77 -37.64 8.55
N PRO A 2 -4.46 -38.09 7.48
CA PRO A 2 -3.86 -38.31 6.16
C PRO A 2 -3.08 -37.12 5.58
N TRP A 3 -3.56 -35.88 5.80
CA TRP A 3 -2.88 -34.65 5.35
C TRP A 3 -1.47 -34.51 5.96
N MET A 4 -1.31 -34.81 7.26
CA MET A 4 0.00 -34.70 7.93
C MET A 4 1.00 -35.69 7.38
N SER A 5 0.56 -36.94 7.02
CA SER A 5 1.44 -37.93 6.39
C SER A 5 1.92 -37.43 5.02
N VAL A 6 1.01 -36.89 4.18
CA VAL A 6 1.38 -36.33 2.88
C VAL A 6 2.35 -35.15 3.03
N ARG A 7 2.07 -34.21 3.96
CA ARG A 7 2.97 -33.05 4.22
C ARG A 7 4.37 -33.50 4.62
N LYS A 8 4.47 -34.56 5.44
CA LYS A 8 5.75 -35.07 5.94
C LYS A 8 6.52 -35.89 4.90
N GLU A 9 5.83 -36.77 4.17
CA GLU A 9 6.47 -37.75 3.30
C GLU A 9 6.64 -37.25 1.86
N CYS A 10 5.72 -36.41 1.39
CA CYS A 10 5.69 -35.94 0.00
C CYS A 10 5.28 -34.45 -0.06
N PRO A 11 6.00 -33.50 0.58
CA PRO A 11 5.61 -32.07 0.63
C PRO A 11 5.51 -31.44 -0.76
N SER A 12 6.34 -31.85 -1.70
CA SER A 12 6.36 -31.34 -3.08
C SER A 12 5.34 -31.97 -4.02
N LEU A 13 4.44 -32.86 -3.51
CA LEU A 13 3.44 -33.55 -4.33
C LEU A 13 2.48 -32.59 -5.04
N ASN A 14 1.92 -31.64 -4.30
CA ASN A 14 0.97 -30.65 -4.82
C ASN A 14 0.86 -29.46 -3.86
N VAL A 15 0.76 -28.24 -4.40
CA VAL A 15 0.56 -27.02 -3.60
C VAL A 15 -0.68 -27.07 -2.69
N ALA A 16 -1.64 -27.94 -3.00
CA ALA A 16 -2.81 -28.18 -2.16
C ALA A 16 -2.47 -28.67 -0.74
N VAL A 17 -1.30 -29.31 -0.56
CA VAL A 17 -0.79 -29.69 0.76
C VAL A 17 -0.69 -28.47 1.67
N PHE A 18 -0.23 -27.34 1.15
CA PHE A 18 -0.04 -26.10 1.89
C PHE A 18 -1.32 -25.25 1.94
N THR A 19 -2.01 -25.06 0.81
CA THR A 19 -3.24 -24.23 0.78
C THR A 19 -4.40 -24.82 1.61
N TYR A 20 -4.55 -26.13 1.65
CA TYR A 20 -5.50 -26.78 2.57
C TYR A 20 -4.92 -26.91 3.97
N GLY A 21 -3.60 -27.12 4.09
CA GLY A 21 -2.91 -27.16 5.38
C GLY A 21 -3.11 -25.89 6.18
N GLU A 22 -2.95 -24.72 5.57
CA GLU A 22 -3.22 -23.43 6.17
C GLU A 22 -4.64 -23.38 6.76
N ARG A 23 -5.64 -23.80 5.97
CA ARG A 23 -7.05 -23.82 6.42
C ARG A 23 -7.29 -24.77 7.57
N ILE A 24 -6.69 -25.96 7.51
CA ILE A 24 -6.80 -26.97 8.56
C ILE A 24 -6.20 -26.45 9.87
N ILE A 25 -5.00 -25.88 9.83
CA ILE A 25 -4.34 -25.37 11.03
C ILE A 25 -5.10 -24.18 11.58
N LYS A 26 -5.51 -23.21 10.74
CA LYS A 26 -6.32 -22.06 11.17
C LYS A 26 -7.66 -22.49 11.78
N ASP A 27 -8.30 -23.54 11.28
CA ASP A 27 -9.53 -24.10 11.88
C ASP A 27 -9.24 -24.76 13.23
N ARG A 28 -8.11 -25.45 13.38
CA ARG A 28 -7.67 -26.00 14.67
C ARG A 28 -7.38 -24.91 15.68
N ILE A 29 -6.65 -23.86 15.30
CA ILE A 29 -6.38 -22.70 16.15
C ILE A 29 -7.72 -22.10 16.63
N LYS A 30 -8.68 -21.90 15.73
CA LYS A 30 -10.00 -21.34 16.06
C LYS A 30 -10.82 -22.22 17.02
N LYS A 31 -10.70 -23.54 16.92
CA LYS A 31 -11.45 -24.54 17.72
C LYS A 31 -10.66 -25.07 18.90
N GLY A 32 -9.36 -24.82 18.94
CA GLY A 32 -8.46 -25.35 19.95
C GLY A 32 -8.64 -24.73 21.33
N THR A 33 -8.04 -25.39 22.31
CA THR A 33 -7.92 -24.88 23.67
C THR A 33 -6.67 -24.01 23.80
N TYR A 34 -6.58 -23.23 24.88
CA TYR A 34 -5.37 -22.44 25.18
C TYR A 34 -4.10 -23.30 25.24
N GLU A 35 -4.20 -24.54 25.71
CA GLU A 35 -3.06 -25.49 25.82
C GLU A 35 -2.49 -25.93 24.46
N THR A 36 -3.30 -25.93 23.39
CA THR A 36 -2.87 -26.34 22.05
C THR A 36 -2.47 -25.17 21.16
N LEU A 37 -2.78 -23.93 21.56
CA LEU A 37 -2.63 -22.73 20.74
C LEU A 37 -1.19 -22.51 20.26
N ASP A 38 -0.23 -22.58 21.17
CA ASP A 38 1.20 -22.34 20.86
C ASP A 38 1.75 -23.37 19.85
N ALA A 39 1.37 -24.64 20.02
CA ALA A 39 1.79 -25.70 19.12
C ALA A 39 1.18 -25.52 17.71
N GLU A 40 -0.12 -25.21 17.61
CA GLU A 40 -0.80 -25.02 16.33
C GLU A 40 -0.35 -23.75 15.62
N THR A 41 -0.10 -22.65 16.34
CA THR A 41 0.42 -21.41 15.75
C THR A 41 1.85 -21.58 15.28
N SER A 42 2.71 -22.27 16.02
CA SER A 42 4.07 -22.62 15.60
C SER A 42 4.07 -23.51 14.36
N ASP A 43 3.14 -24.49 14.29
CA ASP A 43 2.99 -25.36 13.11
C ASP A 43 2.51 -24.56 11.88
N LEU A 44 1.68 -23.53 12.06
CA LEU A 44 1.27 -22.65 10.97
C LEU A 44 2.45 -21.84 10.42
N ILE A 45 3.31 -21.30 11.29
CA ILE A 45 4.51 -20.58 10.83
C ILE A 45 5.45 -21.51 10.06
N LYS A 46 5.69 -22.72 10.59
CA LYS A 46 6.48 -23.75 9.91
C LYS A 46 5.88 -24.16 8.56
N LEU A 47 4.56 -24.22 8.45
CA LEU A 47 3.88 -24.54 7.19
C LEU A 47 4.23 -23.53 6.08
N TYR A 48 4.30 -22.24 6.41
CA TYR A 48 4.68 -21.22 5.42
C TYR A 48 6.14 -21.34 4.97
N ASP A 49 7.06 -21.72 5.88
CA ASP A 49 8.47 -21.96 5.51
C ASP A 49 8.58 -23.17 4.57
N GLU A 50 7.92 -24.25 4.88
CA GLU A 50 7.86 -25.43 4.01
C GLU A 50 7.17 -25.13 2.67
N TRP A 51 6.12 -24.26 2.68
CA TRP A 51 5.47 -23.82 1.45
C TRP A 51 6.41 -23.02 0.56
N LEU A 52 7.13 -22.08 1.15
CA LEU A 52 8.11 -21.25 0.42
C LEU A 52 9.22 -22.10 -0.19
N GLU A 53 9.69 -23.15 0.52
CA GLU A 53 10.71 -24.07 0.05
C GLU A 53 10.22 -24.94 -1.12
N ASN A 54 9.01 -25.49 -1.03
CA ASN A 54 8.51 -26.47 -2.00
C ASN A 54 7.78 -25.83 -3.20
N PHE A 55 7.11 -24.71 -3.03
CA PHE A 55 6.31 -24.04 -4.08
C PHE A 55 6.51 -22.53 -4.10
N PRO A 56 7.75 -22.01 -4.34
CA PRO A 56 8.02 -20.58 -4.41
C PRO A 56 7.43 -19.90 -5.66
N THR A 57 6.94 -20.71 -6.62
CA THR A 57 6.36 -20.25 -7.88
C THR A 57 5.02 -20.91 -8.17
N LYS A 58 4.16 -20.21 -8.91
CA LYS A 58 2.90 -20.73 -9.45
C LYS A 58 2.84 -20.41 -10.94
N LYS A 59 2.77 -21.45 -11.79
CA LYS A 59 2.81 -21.30 -13.25
C LYS A 59 4.02 -20.45 -13.71
N ASN A 60 5.19 -20.72 -13.17
CA ASN A 60 6.45 -20.01 -13.42
C ASN A 60 6.47 -18.53 -13.00
N VAL A 61 5.48 -18.08 -12.21
CA VAL A 61 5.45 -16.74 -11.61
C VAL A 61 5.76 -16.87 -10.12
N SER A 62 6.64 -16.03 -9.62
CA SER A 62 6.96 -15.99 -8.18
C SER A 62 5.71 -15.71 -7.34
N VAL A 63 5.60 -16.40 -6.21
CA VAL A 63 4.57 -16.16 -5.17
C VAL A 63 5.22 -16.01 -3.79
N LYS A 64 6.53 -15.75 -3.77
CA LYS A 64 7.30 -15.65 -2.52
C LYS A 64 6.78 -14.53 -1.61
N GLY A 65 6.50 -13.36 -2.17
CA GLY A 65 5.96 -12.22 -1.43
C GLY A 65 4.61 -12.54 -0.77
N ASP A 66 3.70 -13.23 -1.49
CA ASP A 66 2.40 -13.66 -0.97
C ASP A 66 2.55 -14.66 0.20
N ILE A 67 3.47 -15.62 0.11
CA ILE A 67 3.71 -16.61 1.15
C ILE A 67 4.35 -15.96 2.38
N ILE A 68 5.42 -15.16 2.19
CA ILE A 68 6.15 -14.53 3.29
C ILE A 68 5.28 -13.49 4.01
N SER A 69 4.49 -12.69 3.26
CA SER A 69 3.58 -11.73 3.88
C SER A 69 2.46 -12.40 4.66
N SER A 70 1.96 -13.55 4.17
CA SER A 70 0.98 -14.36 4.91
C SER A 70 1.58 -14.97 6.18
N LYS A 71 2.86 -15.36 6.16
CA LYS A 71 3.59 -15.76 7.37
C LYS A 71 3.67 -14.59 8.36
N ALA A 72 4.10 -13.40 7.92
CA ALA A 72 4.18 -12.21 8.77
C ALA A 72 2.81 -11.84 9.37
N GLN A 73 1.74 -11.93 8.56
CA GLN A 73 0.37 -11.71 9.03
C GLN A 73 -0.04 -12.73 10.10
N ALA A 74 0.32 -13.99 9.95
CA ALA A 74 0.04 -15.03 10.95
C ALA A 74 0.84 -14.77 12.24
N MET A 75 2.12 -14.36 12.13
CA MET A 75 2.93 -13.97 13.29
C MET A 75 2.28 -12.83 14.07
N LEU A 76 1.75 -11.82 13.35
CA LEU A 76 1.05 -10.69 13.96
C LEU A 76 -0.29 -11.10 14.61
N ASP A 77 -1.13 -11.84 13.86
CA ASP A 77 -2.47 -12.23 14.31
C ASP A 77 -2.43 -13.13 15.55
N TYR A 78 -1.44 -14.00 15.63
CA TYR A 78 -1.28 -14.98 16.72
C TYR A 78 -0.20 -14.63 17.74
N LYS A 79 0.48 -13.48 17.58
CA LYS A 79 1.52 -12.97 18.49
C LYS A 79 2.65 -14.00 18.73
N THR A 80 3.08 -14.69 17.68
CA THR A 80 4.15 -15.72 17.76
C THR A 80 5.55 -15.12 17.68
N ALA A 81 5.67 -13.82 17.45
CA ALA A 81 6.92 -13.08 17.35
C ALA A 81 6.75 -11.66 17.87
N ASP A 82 7.84 -10.99 18.20
CA ASP A 82 7.81 -9.56 18.53
C ASP A 82 7.52 -8.69 17.29
N LYS A 83 7.17 -7.42 17.51
CA LYS A 83 6.81 -6.50 16.43
C LYS A 83 7.94 -6.25 15.45
N MET A 84 9.18 -6.24 15.90
CA MET A 84 10.34 -6.01 15.04
C MET A 84 10.55 -7.21 14.09
N GLU A 85 10.39 -8.42 14.59
CA GLU A 85 10.47 -9.63 13.77
C GLU A 85 9.33 -9.70 12.75
N VAL A 86 8.10 -9.37 13.17
CA VAL A 86 6.95 -9.25 12.27
C VAL A 86 7.22 -8.22 11.17
N TYR A 87 7.70 -7.01 11.52
CA TYR A 87 8.05 -5.98 10.55
C TYR A 87 9.12 -6.45 9.57
N LYS A 88 10.21 -7.05 10.06
CA LYS A 88 11.28 -7.58 9.22
C LYS A 88 10.78 -8.67 8.27
N THR A 89 9.81 -9.48 8.70
CA THR A 89 9.23 -10.53 7.84
C THR A 89 8.37 -9.92 6.75
N PHE A 90 7.58 -8.88 7.02
CA PHE A 90 6.87 -8.12 5.98
C PHE A 90 7.85 -7.42 5.02
N ASP A 91 8.90 -6.80 5.55
CA ASP A 91 9.94 -6.14 4.74
C ASP A 91 10.64 -7.14 3.82
N LEU A 92 11.00 -8.31 4.34
CA LEU A 92 11.55 -9.42 3.53
C LEU A 92 10.59 -9.83 2.40
N ALA A 93 9.28 -9.93 2.66
CA ALA A 93 8.28 -10.24 1.65
C ALA A 93 8.30 -9.20 0.52
N TYR A 94 8.33 -7.93 0.89
CA TYR A 94 8.33 -6.82 -0.06
C TYR A 94 9.61 -6.77 -0.89
N GLN A 95 10.76 -6.89 -0.26
CA GLN A 95 12.07 -6.88 -0.94
C GLN A 95 12.29 -8.11 -1.82
N THR A 96 11.76 -9.27 -1.42
CA THR A 96 11.93 -10.53 -2.17
C THR A 96 11.04 -10.57 -3.42
N ASP A 97 9.77 -10.15 -3.29
CA ASP A 97 8.78 -10.23 -4.37
C ASP A 97 7.59 -9.29 -4.10
N SER A 98 7.81 -7.99 -4.30
CA SER A 98 6.77 -6.98 -4.13
C SER A 98 5.56 -7.21 -5.04
N LYS A 99 5.74 -7.86 -6.19
CA LYS A 99 4.64 -8.12 -7.15
C LYS A 99 3.58 -9.07 -6.59
N SER A 100 3.98 -10.10 -5.86
CA SER A 100 3.03 -11.03 -5.25
C SER A 100 2.58 -10.58 -3.84
N PHE A 101 3.24 -9.60 -3.22
CA PHE A 101 2.80 -9.00 -1.96
C PHE A 101 1.73 -7.92 -2.24
N ASN A 102 0.47 -8.31 -2.35
CA ASN A 102 -0.62 -7.46 -2.83
C ASN A 102 -1.94 -7.58 -2.05
N LYS A 103 -1.96 -8.25 -0.91
CA LYS A 103 -3.16 -8.33 -0.07
C LYS A 103 -3.32 -7.05 0.75
N PRO A 104 -4.49 -6.38 0.71
CA PRO A 104 -4.68 -5.08 1.33
C PRO A 104 -4.36 -5.04 2.82
N LYS A 105 -4.84 -6.03 3.59
CA LYS A 105 -4.59 -6.12 5.04
C LYS A 105 -3.11 -6.28 5.37
N GLU A 106 -2.40 -7.09 4.60
CA GLU A 106 -0.98 -7.36 4.81
C GLU A 106 -0.12 -6.12 4.50
N LEU A 107 -0.41 -5.40 3.40
CA LEU A 107 0.23 -4.13 3.07
C LEU A 107 0.00 -3.07 4.17
N TYR A 108 -1.24 -2.95 4.64
CA TYR A 108 -1.55 -2.05 5.75
C TYR A 108 -0.77 -2.41 7.01
N ASN A 109 -0.75 -3.68 7.39
CA ASN A 109 -0.06 -4.15 8.59
C ASN A 109 1.46 -4.02 8.48
N TYR A 110 2.03 -4.10 7.28
CA TYR A 110 3.44 -3.82 7.05
C TYR A 110 3.82 -2.40 7.51
N PHE A 111 3.08 -1.38 7.06
CA PHE A 111 3.29 -0.01 7.54
C PHE A 111 2.91 0.15 9.02
N LYS A 112 1.75 -0.39 9.42
CA LYS A 112 1.22 -0.23 10.79
C LYS A 112 2.16 -0.79 11.85
N THR A 113 2.83 -1.91 11.55
CA THR A 113 3.82 -2.49 12.47
C THR A 113 5.02 -1.58 12.65
N LEU A 114 5.52 -0.93 11.58
CA LEU A 114 6.59 0.07 11.70
C LEU A 114 6.13 1.30 12.49
N TYR A 115 4.90 1.76 12.25
CA TYR A 115 4.32 2.87 13.01
C TYR A 115 4.22 2.54 14.51
N ASP A 116 3.81 1.32 14.86
CA ASP A 116 3.74 0.90 16.26
C ASP A 116 5.12 0.87 16.92
N LEU A 117 6.15 0.40 16.20
CA LEU A 117 7.54 0.45 16.65
C LEU A 117 8.04 1.89 16.83
N TYR A 118 7.69 2.80 15.91
CA TYR A 118 7.98 4.22 16.03
C TYR A 118 7.34 4.82 17.30
N LYS A 119 6.06 4.53 17.55
CA LYS A 119 5.35 5.03 18.74
C LYS A 119 5.88 4.48 20.06
N GLU A 120 6.39 3.27 20.06
CA GLU A 120 7.03 2.67 21.25
C GLU A 120 8.39 3.30 21.58
N GLY A 121 9.07 3.90 20.58
CA GLY A 121 10.35 4.59 20.76
C GLY A 121 11.52 3.69 21.15
N THR A 122 11.32 2.36 21.24
CA THR A 122 12.32 1.42 21.77
C THR A 122 13.30 0.89 20.73
N ASN A 123 12.93 0.94 19.45
CA ASN A 123 13.67 0.29 18.35
C ASN A 123 14.40 1.26 17.41
N GLY A 124 14.51 2.54 17.78
CA GLY A 124 15.25 3.55 17.02
C GLY A 124 14.65 3.89 15.66
N VAL A 125 13.34 3.57 15.43
CA VAL A 125 12.64 3.94 14.20
C VAL A 125 12.51 5.46 14.15
N SER A 126 13.10 6.07 13.12
CA SER A 126 13.02 7.52 12.92
C SER A 126 11.73 7.93 12.17
N MET A 127 11.36 9.21 12.32
CA MET A 127 10.28 9.81 11.53
C MET A 127 10.54 9.67 10.03
N GLU A 128 11.79 9.83 9.59
CA GLU A 128 12.18 9.67 8.20
C GLU A 128 11.91 8.25 7.68
N GLN A 129 12.31 7.23 8.43
CA GLN A 129 12.02 5.84 8.06
C GLN A 129 10.52 5.58 7.97
N LEU A 130 9.74 6.16 8.88
CA LEU A 130 8.28 6.05 8.87
C LEU A 130 7.68 6.69 7.60
N PHE A 131 8.10 7.91 7.24
CA PHE A 131 7.62 8.60 6.04
C PHE A 131 8.03 7.89 4.75
N ASN A 132 9.29 7.44 4.64
CA ASN A 132 9.75 6.70 3.48
C ASN A 132 8.95 5.40 3.29
N LYS A 133 8.66 4.69 4.39
CA LYS A 133 7.81 3.49 4.33
C LYS A 133 6.36 3.82 3.98
N TYR A 134 5.84 4.94 4.45
CA TYR A 134 4.52 5.40 4.07
C TYR A 134 4.44 5.65 2.55
N GLU A 135 5.41 6.36 1.95
CA GLU A 135 5.44 6.59 0.50
C GLU A 135 5.51 5.27 -0.27
N GLU A 136 6.45 4.38 0.09
CA GLU A 136 6.61 3.06 -0.53
C GLU A 136 5.32 2.23 -0.52
N VAL A 137 4.65 2.17 0.64
CA VAL A 137 3.43 1.38 0.79
C VAL A 137 2.24 2.05 0.11
N SER A 138 2.16 3.39 0.13
CA SER A 138 1.10 4.15 -0.56
C SER A 138 1.18 3.98 -2.08
N GLU A 139 2.36 4.07 -2.68
CA GLU A 139 2.57 3.76 -4.10
C GLU A 139 2.15 2.34 -4.44
N LYS A 140 2.49 1.39 -3.57
CA LYS A 140 2.07 0.01 -3.76
C LYS A 140 0.55 -0.15 -3.73
N PHE A 141 -0.16 0.54 -2.82
CA PHE A 141 -1.62 0.56 -2.79
C PHE A 141 -2.21 1.14 -4.09
N GLU A 142 -1.67 2.23 -4.61
CA GLU A 142 -2.11 2.86 -5.85
C GLU A 142 -1.88 1.95 -7.06
N LEU A 143 -0.70 1.34 -7.16
CA LEU A 143 -0.38 0.38 -8.21
C LEU A 143 -1.35 -0.81 -8.21
N GLU A 144 -1.60 -1.39 -7.04
CA GLU A 144 -2.51 -2.53 -6.93
C GLU A 144 -3.97 -2.14 -7.17
N SER A 145 -4.39 -0.94 -6.75
CA SER A 145 -5.71 -0.39 -7.07
C SER A 145 -5.90 -0.24 -8.57
N THR A 146 -4.90 0.30 -9.27
CA THR A 146 -4.90 0.40 -10.74
C THR A 146 -4.97 -0.97 -11.41
N ASN A 147 -4.20 -1.95 -10.92
CA ASN A 147 -4.20 -3.31 -11.42
C ASN A 147 -5.57 -4.01 -11.22
N LEU A 148 -6.21 -3.78 -10.08
CA LEU A 148 -7.55 -4.29 -9.79
C LEU A 148 -8.61 -3.63 -10.68
N ALA A 149 -8.54 -2.30 -10.87
CA ALA A 149 -9.44 -1.57 -11.75
C ALA A 149 -9.38 -2.10 -13.19
N LYS A 150 -8.18 -2.30 -13.75
CA LYS A 150 -8.00 -2.90 -15.08
C LYS A 150 -8.60 -4.30 -15.19
N LYS A 151 -8.42 -5.15 -14.18
CA LYS A 151 -9.00 -6.52 -14.15
C LYS A 151 -10.53 -6.48 -14.05
N LEU A 152 -11.07 -5.55 -13.28
CA LEU A 152 -12.51 -5.37 -13.11
C LEU A 152 -13.16 -4.84 -14.40
N ASP A 153 -12.54 -3.86 -15.05
CA ASP A 153 -12.98 -3.29 -16.33
C ASP A 153 -13.15 -4.37 -17.40
N LEU A 154 -12.22 -5.31 -17.51
CA LEU A 154 -12.34 -6.44 -18.45
C LEU A 154 -13.57 -7.33 -18.18
N ILE A 155 -13.96 -7.48 -16.92
CA ILE A 155 -15.16 -8.26 -16.56
C ILE A 155 -16.43 -7.45 -16.83
N LEU A 156 -16.41 -6.15 -16.53
CA LEU A 156 -17.54 -5.24 -16.75
C LEU A 156 -17.85 -5.09 -18.25
N LYS A 157 -16.82 -4.91 -19.09
CA LYS A 157 -17.00 -4.86 -20.55
C LYS A 157 -17.68 -6.10 -21.11
N LYS A 158 -17.33 -7.30 -20.64
CA LYS A 158 -18.05 -8.52 -21.03
C LYS A 158 -19.55 -8.47 -20.70
N GLN A 159 -19.89 -7.91 -19.51
CA GLN A 159 -21.29 -7.78 -19.12
C GLN A 159 -22.03 -6.75 -19.97
N GLU A 160 -21.38 -5.63 -20.31
CA GLU A 160 -21.92 -4.59 -21.20
C GLU A 160 -22.17 -5.14 -22.61
N ASP A 161 -21.26 -6.01 -23.12
CA ASP A 161 -21.39 -6.71 -24.39
C ASP A 161 -22.42 -7.85 -24.36
N GLY A 162 -23.17 -8.03 -23.26
CA GLY A 162 -24.14 -9.09 -23.09
C GLY A 162 -23.57 -10.51 -22.98
N ILE A 163 -22.25 -10.64 -22.75
CA ILE A 163 -21.58 -11.93 -22.61
C ILE A 163 -21.72 -12.45 -21.18
N PRO A 164 -22.32 -13.63 -20.94
CA PRO A 164 -22.49 -14.15 -19.59
C PRO A 164 -21.17 -14.50 -18.95
N LEU A 165 -21.00 -14.11 -17.68
CA LEU A 165 -19.85 -14.45 -16.88
C LEU A 165 -19.90 -15.91 -16.46
N ASN A 166 -18.78 -16.63 -16.58
CA ASN A 166 -18.64 -17.95 -16.00
C ASN A 166 -18.46 -17.86 -14.46
N SER A 167 -18.61 -18.98 -13.76
CA SER A 167 -18.52 -19.05 -12.27
C SER A 167 -17.20 -18.53 -11.71
N ARG A 168 -16.10 -18.67 -12.46
CA ARG A 168 -14.79 -18.15 -12.04
C ARG A 168 -14.73 -16.64 -12.15
N GLU A 169 -15.26 -16.06 -13.22
CA GLU A 169 -15.32 -14.61 -13.41
C GLU A 169 -16.22 -13.94 -12.38
N VAL A 170 -17.38 -14.52 -12.07
CA VAL A 170 -18.27 -14.04 -10.99
C VAL A 170 -17.52 -14.01 -9.65
N LYS A 171 -16.78 -15.07 -9.33
CA LYS A 171 -15.98 -15.13 -8.10
C LYS A 171 -14.84 -14.10 -8.11
N SER A 172 -14.15 -13.95 -9.24
CA SER A 172 -13.06 -12.97 -9.40
C SER A 172 -13.57 -11.55 -9.23
N LYS A 173 -14.72 -11.20 -9.84
CA LYS A 173 -15.35 -9.90 -9.68
C LYS A 173 -15.58 -9.55 -8.22
N ARG A 174 -16.18 -10.45 -7.43
CA ARG A 174 -16.42 -10.25 -5.99
C ARG A 174 -15.11 -9.99 -5.22
N VAL A 175 -14.05 -10.73 -5.56
CA VAL A 175 -12.73 -10.55 -4.92
C VAL A 175 -12.14 -9.19 -5.30
N TYR A 176 -12.19 -8.79 -6.57
CA TYR A 176 -11.65 -7.50 -7.02
C TYR A 176 -12.43 -6.33 -6.41
N ASP A 177 -13.77 -6.39 -6.37
CA ASP A 177 -14.60 -5.38 -5.71
C ASP A 177 -14.24 -5.25 -4.21
N SER A 178 -14.10 -6.38 -3.52
CA SER A 178 -13.74 -6.40 -2.10
C SER A 178 -12.34 -5.83 -1.86
N TYR A 179 -11.37 -6.20 -2.69
CA TYR A 179 -9.99 -5.71 -2.56
C TYR A 179 -9.89 -4.24 -2.92
N SER A 180 -10.58 -3.76 -3.96
CA SER A 180 -10.59 -2.33 -4.30
C SER A 180 -11.13 -1.46 -3.16
N LYS A 181 -12.23 -1.88 -2.52
CA LYS A 181 -12.75 -1.21 -1.32
C LYS A 181 -11.76 -1.22 -0.16
N ALA A 182 -11.14 -2.37 0.08
CA ALA A 182 -10.16 -2.52 1.16
C ALA A 182 -8.91 -1.67 0.88
N MET A 183 -8.41 -1.61 -0.37
CA MET A 183 -7.28 -0.76 -0.76
C MET A 183 -7.58 0.71 -0.43
N GLY A 184 -8.71 1.24 -0.88
CA GLY A 184 -9.10 2.63 -0.59
C GLY A 184 -9.22 2.92 0.91
N THR A 185 -9.85 2.01 1.66
CA THR A 185 -10.01 2.17 3.12
C THR A 185 -8.65 2.16 3.83
N PHE A 186 -7.76 1.23 3.50
CA PHE A 186 -6.46 1.14 4.16
C PHE A 186 -5.54 2.29 3.76
N LEU A 187 -5.55 2.72 2.50
CA LEU A 187 -4.79 3.90 2.08
C LEU A 187 -5.24 5.14 2.85
N SER A 188 -6.56 5.38 2.97
CA SER A 188 -7.09 6.48 3.79
C SER A 188 -6.67 6.38 5.26
N ASN A 189 -6.61 5.17 5.82
CA ASN A 189 -6.13 4.97 7.20
C ASN A 189 -4.63 5.28 7.34
N LEU A 190 -3.81 4.96 6.33
CA LEU A 190 -2.39 5.35 6.30
C LEU A 190 -2.24 6.88 6.29
N ASP A 191 -3.04 7.57 5.47
CA ASP A 191 -3.06 9.04 5.39
C ASP A 191 -3.43 9.67 6.74
N VAL A 192 -4.43 9.12 7.43
CA VAL A 192 -4.81 9.58 8.78
C VAL A 192 -3.67 9.37 9.78
N ILE A 193 -2.98 8.23 9.73
CA ILE A 193 -1.86 7.93 10.64
C ILE A 193 -0.73 8.93 10.40
N ILE A 194 -0.28 9.07 9.16
CA ILE A 194 0.87 9.93 8.84
C ILE A 194 0.54 11.40 9.08
N SER A 195 -0.70 11.81 8.81
CA SER A 195 -1.15 13.18 9.09
C SER A 195 -1.06 13.56 10.55
N LYS A 196 -1.24 12.64 11.49
CA LYS A 196 -1.10 12.92 12.93
C LYS A 196 0.35 13.21 13.33
N GLU A 197 1.29 12.61 12.65
CA GLU A 197 2.73 12.76 12.92
C GLU A 197 3.38 13.88 12.08
N ALA A 198 2.72 14.31 10.99
CA ALA A 198 3.22 15.30 10.06
C ALA A 198 3.11 16.73 10.63
N THR A 199 4.25 17.43 10.63
CA THR A 199 4.38 18.86 10.94
C THR A 199 5.27 19.51 9.90
N CYS A 200 5.24 20.84 9.75
CA CYS A 200 6.14 21.54 8.82
C CYS A 200 7.62 21.29 9.14
N LEU A 201 7.95 21.13 10.42
CA LEU A 201 9.33 20.86 10.87
C LEU A 201 9.89 19.54 10.36
N ASN A 202 9.07 18.53 10.13
CA ASN A 202 9.51 17.24 9.63
C ASN A 202 9.22 17.01 8.14
N LEU A 203 8.11 17.56 7.60
CA LEU A 203 7.76 17.40 6.20
C LEU A 203 8.68 18.17 5.25
N VAL A 204 8.93 19.45 5.54
CA VAL A 204 9.71 20.31 4.64
C VAL A 204 11.14 19.78 4.44
N PRO A 205 11.92 19.44 5.48
CA PRO A 205 13.25 18.87 5.28
C PRO A 205 13.22 17.53 4.55
N LEU A 206 12.20 16.70 4.80
CA LEU A 206 12.04 15.40 4.13
C LEU A 206 11.83 15.59 2.63
N TYR A 207 10.85 16.42 2.25
CA TYR A 207 10.55 16.63 0.84
C TYR A 207 11.66 17.37 0.10
N LYS A 208 12.33 18.35 0.73
CA LYS A 208 13.54 18.99 0.16
C LYS A 208 14.63 17.97 -0.19
N ARG A 209 14.86 16.99 0.70
CA ARG A 209 15.90 15.97 0.52
C ARG A 209 15.57 14.99 -0.61
N ASN A 210 14.29 14.61 -0.71
CA ASN A 210 13.83 13.63 -1.69
C ASN A 210 13.48 14.28 -3.05
N PHE A 211 13.44 15.61 -3.15
CA PHE A 211 12.95 16.32 -4.32
C PHE A 211 13.71 15.97 -5.59
N GLU A 212 15.04 15.94 -5.56
CA GLU A 212 15.84 15.65 -6.75
C GLU A 212 15.59 14.25 -7.32
N GLU A 213 15.27 13.29 -6.46
CA GLU A 213 14.94 11.90 -6.87
C GLU A 213 13.53 11.82 -7.47
N PHE A 214 12.56 12.54 -6.90
CA PHE A 214 11.13 12.40 -7.25
C PHE A 214 10.54 13.57 -8.04
N LYS A 215 11.31 14.58 -8.42
CA LYS A 215 10.81 15.77 -9.15
C LYS A 215 10.21 15.47 -10.54
N SER A 216 10.41 14.26 -11.07
CA SER A 216 9.79 13.78 -12.32
C SER A 216 8.59 12.84 -12.08
N ASP A 217 8.14 12.68 -10.84
CA ASP A 217 6.98 11.88 -10.46
C ASP A 217 5.81 12.80 -10.07
N ALA A 218 4.85 12.95 -10.98
CA ALA A 218 3.67 13.80 -10.75
C ALA A 218 2.83 13.36 -9.55
N ILE A 219 2.76 12.06 -9.26
CA ILE A 219 1.98 11.51 -8.15
C ILE A 219 2.64 11.90 -6.83
N TRP A 220 3.96 11.72 -6.75
CA TRP A 220 4.72 12.13 -5.57
C TRP A 220 4.63 13.65 -5.33
N LEU A 221 4.85 14.46 -6.36
CA LEU A 221 4.75 15.93 -6.27
C LEU A 221 3.37 16.37 -5.79
N LYS A 222 2.30 15.79 -6.34
CA LYS A 222 0.92 16.09 -5.94
C LYS A 222 0.66 15.74 -4.48
N ARG A 223 1.13 14.57 -4.02
CA ARG A 223 1.00 14.16 -2.61
C ARG A 223 1.79 15.07 -1.68
N ALA A 224 3.03 15.41 -2.04
CA ALA A 224 3.87 16.30 -1.24
C ALA A 224 3.26 17.69 -1.12
N ALA A 225 2.81 18.29 -2.23
CA ALA A 225 2.15 19.59 -2.24
C ALA A 225 0.85 19.58 -1.42
N SER A 226 -0.04 18.61 -1.67
CA SER A 226 -1.30 18.48 -0.93
C SER A 226 -1.08 18.30 0.58
N ARG A 227 -0.05 17.56 0.98
CA ARG A 227 0.24 17.35 2.40
C ARG A 227 0.85 18.60 3.04
N MET A 228 1.75 19.31 2.34
CA MET A 228 2.27 20.58 2.82
C MET A 228 1.15 21.60 2.99
N ASP A 229 0.24 21.71 2.04
CA ASP A 229 -0.91 22.59 2.11
C ASP A 229 -1.84 22.23 3.29
N SER A 230 -2.22 20.96 3.41
CA SER A 230 -3.09 20.48 4.50
C SER A 230 -2.49 20.64 5.91
N LYS A 231 -1.18 20.88 6.01
CA LYS A 231 -0.44 21.11 7.24
C LYS A 231 -0.03 22.59 7.42
N GLU A 232 -0.59 23.46 6.59
CA GLU A 232 -0.32 24.91 6.64
C GLU A 232 1.19 25.22 6.47
N CYS A 233 1.90 24.42 5.66
CA CYS A 233 3.31 24.60 5.34
C CYS A 233 3.52 25.36 4.01
N SER A 234 2.47 25.91 3.44
CA SER A 234 2.50 26.61 2.13
C SER A 234 3.30 27.92 2.15
N ASP A 235 3.61 28.45 3.33
CA ASP A 235 4.46 29.64 3.48
C ASP A 235 5.98 29.31 3.35
N ASP A 236 6.38 28.02 3.39
CA ASP A 236 7.77 27.66 3.11
C ASP A 236 8.07 27.84 1.61
N PRO A 237 9.18 28.50 1.22
CA PRO A 237 9.54 28.71 -0.19
C PRO A 237 9.63 27.44 -1.02
N PHE A 238 9.89 26.31 -0.39
CA PHE A 238 9.94 25.01 -1.07
C PHE A 238 8.57 24.57 -1.60
N PHE A 239 7.48 25.03 -1.01
CA PHE A 239 6.14 24.75 -1.52
C PHE A 239 5.95 25.28 -2.95
N VAL A 240 6.47 26.49 -3.23
CA VAL A 240 6.49 27.05 -4.59
C VAL A 240 7.21 26.12 -5.55
N THR A 241 8.41 25.65 -5.18
CA THR A 241 9.21 24.73 -5.98
C THR A 241 8.46 23.43 -6.30
N LEU A 242 7.74 22.86 -5.32
CA LEU A 242 6.91 21.67 -5.51
C LEU A 242 5.77 21.90 -6.49
N VAL A 243 5.05 23.01 -6.32
CA VAL A 243 3.87 23.32 -7.16
C VAL A 243 4.30 23.66 -8.58
N GLU A 244 5.39 24.40 -8.76
CA GLU A 244 5.97 24.69 -10.08
C GLU A 244 6.41 23.40 -10.80
N ALA A 245 7.10 22.49 -10.10
CA ALA A 245 7.50 21.19 -10.66
C ALA A 245 6.29 20.35 -11.05
N LEU A 246 5.26 20.30 -10.19
CA LEU A 246 4.03 19.59 -10.47
C LEU A 246 3.31 20.17 -11.69
N HIS A 247 3.16 21.47 -11.75
CA HIS A 247 2.47 22.14 -12.83
C HIS A 247 3.17 21.97 -14.18
N ASN A 248 4.51 22.03 -14.19
CA ASN A 248 5.30 21.79 -15.40
C ASN A 248 5.20 20.35 -15.92
N LEU A 249 4.98 19.38 -15.03
CA LEU A 249 4.92 17.97 -15.38
C LEU A 249 3.49 17.50 -15.70
N ASP A 250 2.51 17.95 -14.93
CA ASP A 250 1.09 17.60 -15.03
C ASP A 250 0.20 18.82 -14.75
N PRO A 251 0.05 19.76 -15.76
CA PRO A 251 -0.73 20.96 -15.60
C PRO A 251 -2.19 20.64 -15.23
N SER A 252 -2.71 21.28 -14.21
CA SER A 252 -4.10 21.14 -13.75
C SER A 252 -4.67 22.48 -13.28
N ALA A 253 -5.99 22.59 -13.24
CA ALA A 253 -6.68 23.75 -12.71
C ALA A 253 -6.22 24.08 -11.28
N ASP A 254 -6.04 23.05 -10.45
CA ASP A 254 -5.62 23.21 -9.05
C ASP A 254 -4.16 23.70 -8.97
N SER A 255 -3.22 23.13 -9.73
CA SER A 255 -1.82 23.57 -9.70
C SER A 255 -1.65 25.00 -10.24
N ALA A 256 -2.36 25.36 -11.31
CA ALA A 256 -2.39 26.72 -11.82
C ALA A 256 -2.97 27.71 -10.78
N TYR A 257 -4.08 27.35 -10.13
CA TYR A 257 -4.69 28.19 -9.10
C TYR A 257 -3.74 28.45 -7.92
N TYR A 258 -3.06 27.41 -7.43
CA TYR A 258 -2.05 27.57 -6.37
C TYR A 258 -0.90 28.47 -6.80
N LEU A 259 -0.39 28.35 -8.04
CA LEU A 259 0.64 29.26 -8.56
C LEU A 259 0.14 30.70 -8.62
N GLY A 260 -1.11 30.93 -9.04
CA GLY A 260 -1.74 32.23 -9.01
C GLY A 260 -1.72 32.86 -7.62
N ILE A 261 -2.16 32.10 -6.58
CA ILE A 261 -2.11 32.55 -5.18
C ILE A 261 -0.68 32.89 -4.73
N LEU A 262 0.29 32.05 -5.07
CA LEU A 262 1.69 32.22 -4.66
C LEU A 262 2.31 33.48 -5.32
N LYS A 263 2.03 33.71 -6.60
CA LYS A 263 2.47 34.94 -7.33
C LYS A 263 1.81 36.20 -6.79
N ASP A 264 0.51 36.13 -6.47
CA ASP A 264 -0.20 37.24 -5.86
C ASP A 264 0.38 37.63 -4.49
N LYS A 265 0.62 36.63 -3.63
CA LYS A 265 1.29 36.82 -2.33
C LYS A 265 2.70 37.41 -2.47
N SER A 266 3.43 37.10 -3.54
CA SER A 266 4.76 37.68 -3.82
C SER A 266 4.72 39.05 -4.44
N GLY A 267 3.53 39.62 -4.76
CA GLY A 267 3.33 40.89 -5.39
C GLY A 267 3.45 40.92 -6.91
N ASP A 268 3.55 39.72 -7.54
CA ASP A 268 3.61 39.61 -9.00
C ASP A 268 2.20 39.40 -9.58
N SER A 269 1.42 40.48 -9.58
CA SER A 269 0.00 40.42 -9.97
C SER A 269 -0.20 40.07 -11.45
N ASP A 270 0.75 40.42 -12.33
CA ASP A 270 0.63 40.10 -13.76
C ASP A 270 0.80 38.59 -14.02
N GLU A 271 1.75 37.94 -13.34
CA GLU A 271 1.90 36.49 -13.41
C GLU A 271 0.76 35.78 -12.68
N ALA A 272 0.30 36.30 -11.55
CA ALA A 272 -0.83 35.75 -10.84
C ALA A 272 -2.08 35.67 -11.72
N LEU A 273 -2.37 36.75 -12.46
CA LEU A 273 -3.51 36.80 -13.38
C LEU A 273 -3.41 35.74 -14.48
N LYS A 274 -2.24 35.53 -15.07
CA LYS A 274 -2.02 34.51 -16.10
C LYS A 274 -2.33 33.11 -15.56
N TYR A 275 -1.86 32.78 -14.36
CA TYR A 275 -2.13 31.48 -13.74
C TYR A 275 -3.60 31.29 -13.34
N TYR A 276 -4.29 32.35 -12.92
CA TYR A 276 -5.74 32.27 -12.68
C TYR A 276 -6.53 32.03 -13.97
N GLU A 277 -6.18 32.73 -15.07
CA GLU A 277 -6.77 32.48 -16.39
C GLU A 277 -6.51 31.06 -16.89
N GLU A 278 -5.29 30.56 -16.70
CA GLU A 278 -4.94 29.17 -17.03
C GLU A 278 -5.74 28.17 -16.20
N SER A 279 -5.88 28.42 -14.89
CA SER A 279 -6.71 27.57 -14.01
C SER A 279 -8.15 27.49 -14.52
N ILE A 280 -8.74 28.63 -14.91
CA ILE A 280 -10.10 28.67 -15.48
C ILE A 280 -10.16 27.86 -16.79
N SER A 281 -9.13 27.96 -17.63
CA SER A 281 -9.08 27.25 -18.92
C SER A 281 -8.99 25.73 -18.75
N LEU A 282 -8.22 25.28 -17.76
CA LEU A 282 -8.00 23.86 -17.44
C LEU A 282 -9.16 23.25 -16.63
N GLN A 283 -10.06 24.08 -16.07
CA GLN A 283 -11.18 23.59 -15.29
C GLN A 283 -12.23 22.89 -16.16
N THR A 284 -12.43 21.61 -15.90
CA THR A 284 -13.41 20.78 -16.62
C THR A 284 -14.79 20.78 -15.98
N ASP A 285 -14.87 21.07 -14.68
CA ASP A 285 -16.13 21.14 -13.95
C ASP A 285 -16.80 22.51 -14.18
N PRO A 286 -17.97 22.59 -14.84
CA PRO A 286 -18.64 23.84 -15.12
C PRO A 286 -19.12 24.59 -13.86
N TYR A 287 -19.25 23.90 -12.73
CA TYR A 287 -19.65 24.51 -11.44
C TYR A 287 -18.48 25.10 -10.66
N LYS A 288 -17.25 24.87 -11.11
CA LYS A 288 -16.03 25.40 -10.49
C LYS A 288 -15.35 26.50 -11.31
N LYS A 289 -15.86 26.77 -12.51
CA LYS A 289 -15.46 27.92 -13.33
C LYS A 289 -16.11 29.17 -12.80
#